data_a752241450dbe5830c8911d6f8ec1f91
#
_entry.id   a752241450dbe5830c8911d6f8ec1f91
#
_cell.length_a   1.000
_cell.length_b   1.000
_cell.length_c   1.000
_cell.angle_alpha   90.00
_cell.angle_beta   90.00
_cell.angle_gamma   90.00
#
_symmetry.space_group_name_H-M   'P 1'
#
loop_
_entity.id
_entity.type
_entity.pdbx_description
1 polymer ?
#
loop_
_entity_poly.entity_id
_entity_poly.type
_entity_poly.pdbx_seq_one_letter_code
_entity_poly.pdbx_strand_id
1 'polypeptide(L)' 'DVTRYTLQGETSFELIDILTQKIVYQNNIVSNTAYSATAGTYPTAIAERDANVRLSRDMADKIVTLLLITAKDWLE' A
#
# COMPACT_ATOMS: atom_id res chain seq x y z
N ASP A 1 -12.14 -16.43 -22.41
CA ASP A 1 -12.38 -15.06 -21.97
C ASP A 1 -11.43 -14.66 -20.87
N VAL A 2 -11.14 -13.37 -20.85
CA VAL A 2 -10.28 -12.80 -19.82
C VAL A 2 -11.09 -11.77 -19.04
N THR A 3 -11.14 -11.95 -17.73
CA THR A 3 -11.81 -11.00 -16.86
C THR A 3 -10.74 -10.20 -16.11
N ARG A 4 -10.95 -8.90 -16.07
CA ARG A 4 -10.00 -8.01 -15.40
C ARG A 4 -10.56 -7.60 -14.05
N TYR A 5 -9.75 -7.73 -13.03
CA TYR A 5 -10.11 -7.36 -11.67
C TYR A 5 -9.21 -6.24 -11.17
N THR A 6 -9.77 -5.42 -10.29
CA THR A 6 -9.00 -4.37 -9.63
C THR A 6 -8.91 -4.73 -8.15
N LEU A 7 -7.70 -4.65 -7.62
CA LEU A 7 -7.45 -4.88 -6.20
C LEU A 7 -7.08 -3.53 -5.59
N GLN A 8 -7.82 -3.12 -4.58
CA GLN A 8 -7.59 -1.85 -3.90
C GLN A 8 -7.17 -2.10 -2.46
N GLY A 9 -6.15 -1.37 -2.03
CA GLY A 9 -5.69 -1.42 -0.65
C GLY A 9 -5.71 -0.05 -0.03
N GLU A 10 -6.02 -0.01 1.25
CA GLU A 10 -6.04 1.23 2.01
C GLU A 10 -5.34 1.00 3.33
N THR A 11 -4.48 1.93 3.72
CA THR A 11 -3.72 1.81 4.95
C THR A 11 -3.64 3.16 5.64
N SER A 12 -3.86 3.15 6.95
CA SER A 12 -3.63 4.31 7.79
C SER A 12 -2.38 4.06 8.62
N PHE A 13 -1.57 5.08 8.78
CA PHE A 13 -0.36 4.94 9.58
C PHE A 13 -0.11 6.18 10.41
N GLU A 14 0.62 5.98 11.52
CA GLU A 14 0.95 7.05 12.46
C GLU A 14 2.43 6.97 12.80
N LEU A 15 3.05 8.13 12.92
CA LEU A 15 4.42 8.24 13.39
C LEU A 15 4.37 8.81 14.79
N ILE A 16 4.88 8.05 15.76
CA ILE A 16 4.78 8.41 17.16
C ILE A 16 6.16 8.71 17.71
N ASP A 17 6.30 9.85 18.40
CA ASP A 17 7.52 10.18 19.10
C ASP A 17 7.60 9.30 20.36
N ILE A 18 8.62 8.47 20.44
CA ILE A 18 8.76 7.52 21.53
C ILE A 18 8.92 8.23 22.88
N LEU A 19 9.59 9.36 22.89
CA LEU A 19 9.86 10.08 24.13
C LEU A 19 8.64 10.79 24.69
N THR A 20 7.84 11.41 23.81
CA THR A 20 6.68 12.18 24.24
C THR A 20 5.38 11.40 24.13
N GLN A 21 5.38 10.29 23.42
CA GLN A 21 4.20 9.47 23.16
C GLN A 21 3.15 10.22 22.33
N LYS A 22 3.57 11.22 21.58
CA LYS A 22 2.66 12.02 20.77
C LYS A 22 2.76 11.61 19.30
N ILE A 23 1.64 11.70 18.61
CA ILE A 23 1.60 11.47 17.17
C ILE A 23 2.16 12.72 16.49
N VAL A 24 3.26 12.57 15.76
CA VAL A 24 3.88 13.70 15.07
C VAL A 24 3.53 13.74 13.59
N TYR A 25 2.99 12.65 13.07
CA TYR A 25 2.54 12.61 11.68
C TYR A 25 1.59 11.43 11.51
N GLN A 26 0.54 11.62 10.72
CA GLN A 26 -0.35 10.53 10.37
C GLN A 26 -0.95 10.81 9.00
N ASN A 27 -1.26 9.74 8.30
CA ASN A 27 -1.84 9.86 6.97
C ASN A 27 -2.49 8.54 6.57
N ASN A 28 -3.31 8.62 5.53
CA ASN A 28 -3.92 7.45 4.92
C ASN A 28 -3.40 7.35 3.51
N ILE A 29 -3.19 6.14 3.04
CA ILE A 29 -2.82 5.92 1.64
C ILE A 29 -3.78 4.92 1.03
N VAL A 30 -4.03 5.10 -0.26
CA VAL A 30 -4.84 4.20 -1.05
C VAL A 30 -4.04 3.86 -2.28
N SER A 31 -4.05 2.59 -2.63
CA SER A 31 -3.38 2.14 -3.83
C SER A 31 -4.26 1.08 -4.49
N ASN A 32 -4.11 0.92 -5.79
CA ASN A 32 -4.82 -0.14 -6.47
C ASN A 32 -3.96 -0.69 -7.60
N THR A 33 -4.25 -1.93 -7.94
CA THR A 33 -3.59 -2.61 -9.04
C THR A 33 -4.63 -3.47 -9.72
N ALA A 34 -4.32 -3.90 -10.92
CA ALA A 34 -5.24 -4.73 -11.69
C ALA A 34 -4.55 -6.03 -12.03
N TYR A 35 -5.34 -7.07 -12.16
CA TYR A 35 -4.84 -8.33 -12.66
C TYR A 35 -5.90 -8.98 -13.55
N SER A 36 -5.46 -9.83 -14.45
CA SER A 36 -6.34 -10.51 -15.37
C SER A 36 -6.54 -11.94 -14.90
N ALA A 37 -7.78 -12.40 -14.97
CA ALA A 37 -8.13 -13.78 -14.67
C ALA A 37 -8.47 -14.50 -15.96
N THR A 38 -7.88 -15.66 -16.15
CA THR A 38 -8.18 -16.51 -17.27
C THR A 38 -8.97 -17.72 -16.81
N ALA A 39 -9.39 -18.54 -17.74
CA ALA A 39 -10.07 -19.78 -17.36
C ALA A 39 -9.15 -20.64 -16.52
N GLY A 40 -9.68 -21.20 -15.43
CA GLY A 40 -8.92 -22.04 -14.54
C GLY A 40 -8.60 -21.35 -13.23
N THR A 41 -8.57 -22.14 -12.17
CA THR A 41 -8.37 -21.62 -10.81
C THR A 41 -6.92 -21.28 -10.53
N TYR A 42 -6.01 -22.11 -11.04
CA TYR A 42 -4.60 -21.95 -10.69
C TYR A 42 -3.97 -20.69 -11.27
N PRO A 43 -4.15 -20.36 -12.55
CA PRO A 43 -3.60 -19.11 -13.09
C PRO A 43 -4.19 -17.89 -12.41
N THR A 44 -5.49 -17.92 -12.07
CA THR A 44 -6.15 -16.81 -11.38
C THR A 44 -5.57 -16.61 -9.99
N ALA A 45 -5.33 -17.68 -9.25
CA ALA A 45 -4.76 -17.61 -7.92
C ALA A 45 -3.35 -17.01 -7.94
N ILE A 46 -2.55 -17.37 -8.93
CA ILE A 46 -1.20 -16.83 -9.07
C ILE A 46 -1.24 -15.35 -9.42
N ALA A 47 -2.14 -14.96 -10.33
CA ALA A 47 -2.28 -13.56 -10.72
C ALA A 47 -2.72 -12.70 -9.54
N GLU A 48 -3.62 -13.21 -8.72
CA GLU A 48 -4.09 -12.49 -7.54
C GLU A 48 -2.96 -12.35 -6.52
N ARG A 49 -2.20 -13.41 -6.31
CA ARG A 49 -1.06 -13.37 -5.38
C ARG A 49 -0.03 -12.34 -5.81
N ASP A 50 0.29 -12.32 -7.10
CA ASP A 50 1.22 -11.35 -7.65
C ASP A 50 0.70 -9.94 -7.49
N ALA A 51 -0.60 -9.73 -7.72
CA ALA A 51 -1.22 -8.43 -7.55
C ALA A 51 -1.13 -7.96 -6.11
N ASN A 52 -1.35 -8.87 -5.15
CA ASN A 52 -1.22 -8.54 -3.73
C ASN A 52 0.20 -8.11 -3.37
N VAL A 53 1.19 -8.79 -3.91
CA VAL A 53 2.60 -8.44 -3.65
C VAL A 53 2.91 -7.05 -4.22
N ARG A 54 2.47 -6.80 -5.45
CA ARG A 54 2.69 -5.49 -6.09
C ARG A 54 2.01 -4.37 -5.32
N LEU A 55 0.78 -4.62 -4.88
CA LEU A 55 0.01 -3.64 -4.12
C LEU A 55 0.70 -3.32 -2.79
N SER A 56 1.13 -4.35 -2.06
CA SER A 56 1.81 -4.16 -0.78
C SER A 56 3.10 -3.37 -0.94
N ARG A 57 3.86 -3.66 -1.98
CA ARG A 57 5.10 -2.95 -2.24
C ARG A 57 4.83 -1.49 -2.59
N ASP A 58 3.81 -1.23 -3.40
CA ASP A 58 3.45 0.13 -3.76
C ASP A 58 3.03 0.93 -2.55
N MET A 59 2.25 0.32 -1.66
CA MET A 59 1.83 1.00 -0.43
C MET A 59 3.00 1.29 0.49
N ALA A 60 3.93 0.35 0.61
CA ALA A 60 5.14 0.57 1.41
C ALA A 60 5.96 1.72 0.84
N ASP A 61 6.12 1.77 -0.47
CA ASP A 61 6.86 2.85 -1.12
C ASP A 61 6.19 4.20 -0.89
N LYS A 62 4.87 4.23 -0.93
CA LYS A 62 4.13 5.47 -0.67
C LYS A 62 4.31 5.95 0.75
N ILE A 63 4.31 5.04 1.73
CA ILE A 63 4.56 5.41 3.12
C ILE A 63 5.96 6.01 3.28
N VAL A 64 6.96 5.35 2.73
CA VAL A 64 8.33 5.84 2.82
C VAL A 64 8.46 7.21 2.16
N THR A 65 7.85 7.38 0.98
CA THR A 65 7.91 8.64 0.26
C THR A 65 7.27 9.76 1.09
N LEU A 66 6.10 9.50 1.67
CA LEU A 66 5.43 10.50 2.49
C LEU A 66 6.26 10.89 3.71
N LEU A 67 6.89 9.91 4.35
CA LEU A 67 7.74 10.19 5.51
C LEU A 67 8.93 11.06 5.11
N LEU A 68 9.52 10.80 3.95
CA LEU A 68 10.67 11.57 3.51
C LEU A 68 10.31 12.99 3.11
N ILE A 69 9.23 13.17 2.35
CA ILE A 69 8.87 14.52 1.88
C ILE A 69 8.26 15.38 2.98
N THR A 70 7.77 14.78 4.07
CA THR A 70 7.20 15.53 5.19
C THR A 70 8.16 15.60 6.37
N ALA A 71 9.39 15.09 6.22
CA ALA A 71 10.33 14.99 7.33
C ALA A 71 10.55 16.31 8.06
N LYS A 72 10.62 17.41 7.33
CA LYS A 72 10.83 18.72 7.94
C LYS A 72 9.66 19.16 8.83
N ASP A 73 8.50 18.56 8.66
CA ASP A 73 7.32 18.91 9.44
C ASP A 73 7.28 18.19 10.79
N TRP A 74 7.90 17.02 10.89
CA TRP A 74 7.86 16.24 12.11
C TRP A 74 9.25 15.98 12.71
N LEU A 75 10.30 16.25 11.98
CA LEU A 75 11.67 16.18 12.47
C LEU A 75 12.05 17.57 12.98
N GLU A 76 12.11 17.72 14.27
CA GLU A 76 12.50 19.00 14.86
C GLU A 76 13.76 18.81 15.66
#